data_f5908507c105a252313c05c78da41ed4
#
_entry.id   f5908507c105a252313c05c78da41ed4
#
_cell.length_a   1.000
_cell.length_b   1.000
_cell.length_c   1.000
_cell.angle_alpha   90.00
_cell.angle_beta   90.00
_cell.angle_gamma   90.00
#
_symmetry.space_group_name_H-M   'P 1'
#
loop_
_entity.id
_entity.type
_entity.pdbx_description
1 polymer ?
#
loop_
_entity_poly.entity_id
_entity_poly.type
_entity_poly.pdbx_seq_one_letter_code
_entity_poly.pdbx_strand_id
1 'polypeptide(L)'
;SNITSPTAPAAQDGICAIPIRASWGPLGEVVKNINGDLKKNYGAGEYGDGFTVPAAQAMFDGGATTVYTYRLGAGGKKAALKVQDSESQDAVTATAKYEGTFPIVLSILPKLGDTSKKEANIYTGTTLVETFAFDADTANEPANLVKACRNSKYIDFALAGDGTGTLANVPEASGALTGGEDPKVTNEDYSKAFEAFEPFYYNCIALDIDDGEDLALS
;
A
#
# COMPACT_ATOMS: atom_id res chain seq x y z
N SER A 1 42.76 37.41 -17.51
CA SER A 1 42.21 36.03 -17.51
C SER A 1 41.36 35.81 -16.28
N ASN A 2 40.03 35.90 -16.45
CA ASN A 2 39.11 35.50 -15.38
C ASN A 2 38.98 33.98 -15.42
N ILE A 3 39.63 33.33 -14.48
CA ILE A 3 39.39 31.91 -14.21
C ILE A 3 38.16 31.85 -13.32
N THR A 4 36.99 31.67 -13.89
CA THR A 4 35.80 31.25 -13.14
C THR A 4 36.04 29.83 -12.66
N SER A 5 36.28 29.65 -11.38
CA SER A 5 36.28 28.32 -10.75
C SER A 5 34.92 27.65 -11.04
N PRO A 6 34.91 26.39 -11.50
CA PRO A 6 33.66 25.69 -11.65
C PRO A 6 32.97 25.62 -10.27
N THR A 7 31.78 26.17 -10.18
CA THR A 7 30.94 26.03 -8.99
C THR A 7 30.65 24.53 -8.85
N ALA A 8 31.16 23.91 -7.80
CA ALA A 8 30.77 22.53 -7.49
C ALA A 8 29.25 22.49 -7.39
N PRO A 9 28.57 21.46 -7.97
CA PRO A 9 27.15 21.31 -7.78
C PRO A 9 26.87 21.27 -6.28
N ALA A 10 25.84 22.02 -5.84
CA ALA A 10 25.42 22.00 -4.44
C ALA A 10 25.29 20.55 -3.99
N ALA A 11 25.98 20.20 -2.91
CA ALA A 11 25.86 18.86 -2.33
C ALA A 11 24.39 18.60 -2.01
N GLN A 12 23.83 17.55 -2.58
CA GLN A 12 22.48 17.10 -2.22
C GLN A 12 22.60 16.35 -0.91
N ASP A 13 22.51 17.06 0.21
CA ASP A 13 22.58 16.47 1.55
C ASP A 13 21.20 15.97 2.00
N GLY A 14 21.19 15.00 2.90
CA GLY A 14 19.96 14.48 3.50
C GLY A 14 19.18 13.49 2.62
N ILE A 15 19.85 12.79 1.72
CA ILE A 15 19.28 11.69 0.95
C ILE A 15 19.72 10.37 1.56
N CYS A 16 18.77 9.57 2.02
CA CYS A 16 19.03 8.28 2.66
C CYS A 16 18.36 7.14 1.90
N ALA A 17 18.84 5.91 2.12
CA ALA A 17 18.24 4.69 1.63
C ALA A 17 18.06 3.69 2.78
N ILE A 18 16.98 2.91 2.75
CA ILE A 18 16.69 1.89 3.75
C ILE A 18 15.81 0.78 3.18
N PRO A 19 16.22 -0.48 3.25
CA PRO A 19 15.30 -1.61 3.07
C PRO A 19 14.36 -1.71 4.26
N ILE A 20 13.08 -1.95 4.00
CA ILE A 20 12.04 -1.94 5.03
C ILE A 20 11.18 -3.20 4.99
N ARG A 21 10.68 -3.60 6.16
CA ARG A 21 9.59 -4.56 6.33
C ARG A 21 8.30 -3.78 6.59
N ALA A 22 7.23 -4.11 5.86
CA ALA A 22 5.93 -3.46 6.00
C ALA A 22 4.80 -4.44 5.67
N SER A 23 3.63 -4.25 6.27
CA SER A 23 2.42 -5.02 5.98
C SER A 23 1.68 -4.54 4.73
N TRP A 24 2.17 -3.47 4.09
CA TRP A 24 1.52 -2.80 2.96
C TRP A 24 2.55 -2.07 2.08
N GLY A 25 2.15 -1.81 0.85
CA GLY A 25 2.88 -0.93 -0.07
C GLY A 25 3.65 -1.68 -1.16
N PRO A 26 4.27 -0.92 -2.08
CA PRO A 26 5.04 -1.48 -3.18
C PRO A 26 6.10 -2.48 -2.69
N LEU A 27 6.18 -3.64 -3.34
CA LEU A 27 7.06 -4.74 -2.96
C LEU A 27 8.14 -4.92 -4.03
N GLY A 28 9.40 -5.05 -3.62
CA GLY A 28 10.50 -5.38 -4.53
C GLY A 28 10.88 -4.24 -5.51
N GLU A 29 10.54 -3.01 -5.19
CA GLU A 29 10.92 -1.83 -5.98
C GLU A 29 11.36 -0.66 -5.08
N VAL A 30 12.21 0.22 -5.63
CA VAL A 30 12.65 1.41 -4.93
C VAL A 30 11.60 2.51 -5.03
N VAL A 31 11.17 2.99 -3.87
CA VAL A 31 10.20 4.08 -3.75
C VAL A 31 10.90 5.31 -3.18
N LYS A 32 10.82 6.42 -3.90
CA LYS A 32 11.28 7.72 -3.42
C LYS A 32 10.21 8.34 -2.52
N ASN A 33 10.58 8.69 -1.28
CA ASN A 33 9.70 9.34 -0.33
C ASN A 33 10.24 10.72 0.06
N ILE A 34 9.33 11.65 0.24
CA ILE A 34 9.54 12.89 1.00
C ILE A 34 8.78 12.79 2.33
N ASN A 35 9.02 13.71 3.24
CA ASN A 35 8.35 13.67 4.56
C ASN A 35 6.81 13.66 4.40
N GLY A 36 6.18 12.70 5.06
CA GLY A 36 4.73 12.42 5.00
C GLY A 36 4.30 11.38 3.95
N ASP A 37 5.17 10.92 3.05
CA ASP A 37 4.82 9.91 2.04
C ASP A 37 4.83 8.48 2.59
N LEU A 38 5.66 8.19 3.62
CA LEU A 38 5.79 6.84 4.16
C LEU A 38 4.44 6.27 4.62
N LYS A 39 3.63 7.08 5.31
CA LYS A 39 2.31 6.65 5.77
C LYS A 39 1.36 6.37 4.61
N LYS A 40 1.45 7.09 3.51
CA LYS A 40 0.63 6.85 2.31
C LYS A 40 1.06 5.59 1.59
N ASN A 41 2.38 5.36 1.49
CA ASN A 41 2.95 4.28 0.70
C ASN A 41 2.95 2.95 1.45
N TYR A 42 3.15 2.96 2.78
CA TYR A 42 3.35 1.75 3.57
C TYR A 42 2.40 1.60 4.77
N GLY A 43 1.49 2.54 4.98
CA GLY A 43 0.70 2.59 6.20
C GLY A 43 1.54 2.99 7.41
N ALA A 44 0.97 2.90 8.60
CA ALA A 44 1.68 3.08 9.86
C ALA A 44 2.00 1.69 10.42
N GLY A 45 3.27 1.29 10.37
CA GLY A 45 3.76 0.11 11.10
C GLY A 45 4.18 0.51 12.51
N GLU A 46 3.97 -0.36 13.48
CA GLU A 46 4.47 -0.17 14.85
C GLU A 46 5.79 -0.92 15.03
N TYR A 47 6.69 -0.37 15.88
CA TYR A 47 7.87 -1.11 16.35
C TYR A 47 7.41 -2.31 17.18
N GLY A 48 7.99 -3.47 16.94
CA GLY A 48 7.70 -4.68 17.68
C GLY A 48 6.96 -5.76 16.88
N ASP A 49 6.26 -5.38 15.81
CA ASP A 49 5.57 -6.34 14.93
C ASP A 49 6.45 -6.80 13.74
N GLY A 50 7.77 -6.56 13.81
CA GLY A 50 8.71 -6.87 12.73
C GLY A 50 8.65 -5.89 11.54
N PHE A 51 7.91 -4.77 11.66
CA PHE A 51 7.84 -3.74 10.64
C PHE A 51 8.82 -2.60 10.92
N THR A 52 9.46 -2.09 9.87
CA THR A 52 10.55 -1.12 10.02
C THR A 52 10.29 0.24 9.34
N VAL A 53 9.03 0.51 8.97
CA VAL A 53 8.62 1.83 8.45
C VAL A 53 8.94 2.98 9.42
N PRO A 54 8.80 2.83 10.75
CA PRO A 54 9.20 3.85 11.71
C PRO A 54 10.69 4.20 11.65
N ALA A 55 11.57 3.27 11.29
CA ALA A 55 13.00 3.58 11.10
C ALA A 55 13.23 4.54 9.92
N ALA A 56 12.49 4.34 8.81
CA ALA A 56 12.51 5.28 7.69
C ALA A 56 11.94 6.66 8.08
N GLN A 57 10.92 6.71 8.96
CA GLN A 57 10.41 7.97 9.49
C GLN A 57 11.45 8.68 10.37
N ALA A 58 12.19 7.95 11.20
CA ALA A 58 13.26 8.51 12.04
C ALA A 58 14.36 9.20 11.22
N MET A 59 14.59 8.77 9.97
CA MET A 59 15.51 9.47 9.06
C MET A 59 15.01 10.88 8.71
N PHE A 60 13.70 11.04 8.43
CA PHE A 60 13.11 12.36 8.21
C PHE A 60 13.17 13.22 9.47
N ASP A 61 12.91 12.65 10.63
CA ASP A 61 12.98 13.33 11.92
C ASP A 61 14.42 13.77 12.24
N GLY A 62 15.42 13.02 11.73
CA GLY A 62 16.84 13.35 11.78
C GLY A 62 17.31 14.35 10.71
N GLY A 63 16.40 14.84 9.85
CA GLY A 63 16.70 15.89 8.86
C GLY A 63 16.88 15.39 7.42
N ALA A 64 16.60 14.13 7.11
CA ALA A 64 16.57 13.67 5.73
C ALA A 64 15.49 14.41 4.92
N THR A 65 15.84 14.80 3.69
CA THR A 65 14.91 15.44 2.75
C THR A 65 14.26 14.44 1.80
N THR A 66 14.96 13.34 1.56
CA THR A 66 14.50 12.22 0.72
C THR A 66 14.94 10.91 1.36
N VAL A 67 14.03 9.94 1.39
CA VAL A 67 14.34 8.57 1.81
C VAL A 67 13.89 7.60 0.71
N TYR A 68 14.84 6.91 0.11
CA TYR A 68 14.56 5.78 -0.76
C TYR A 68 14.30 4.55 0.09
N THR A 69 13.17 3.91 -0.14
CA THR A 69 12.79 2.69 0.56
C THR A 69 12.65 1.53 -0.44
N TYR A 70 12.94 0.32 0.01
CA TYR A 70 12.69 -0.92 -0.72
C TYR A 70 11.99 -1.88 0.22
N ARG A 71 10.73 -2.25 -0.07
CA ARG A 71 10.00 -3.21 0.74
C ARG A 71 10.51 -4.62 0.45
N LEU A 72 10.99 -5.28 1.52
CA LEU A 72 11.61 -6.60 1.48
C LEU A 72 10.59 -7.74 1.44
N GLY A 73 11.02 -8.89 0.94
CA GLY A 73 10.38 -10.18 1.06
C GLY A 73 9.67 -10.66 -0.19
N ALA A 74 9.12 -11.86 -0.10
CA ALA A 74 8.39 -12.53 -1.17
C ALA A 74 7.36 -13.52 -0.62
N GLY A 75 6.44 -13.98 -1.46
CA GLY A 75 5.48 -15.05 -1.14
C GLY A 75 4.40 -14.66 -0.14
N GLY A 76 4.13 -13.37 0.00
CA GLY A 76 2.95 -12.89 0.70
C GLY A 76 1.66 -13.18 -0.06
N LYS A 77 0.53 -12.81 0.54
CA LYS A 77 -0.79 -12.90 -0.10
C LYS A 77 -1.54 -11.60 0.02
N LYS A 78 -2.32 -11.29 -1.00
CA LYS A 78 -3.25 -10.17 -1.00
C LYS A 78 -4.52 -10.55 -0.26
N ALA A 79 -4.98 -9.70 0.64
CA ALA A 79 -6.30 -9.86 1.26
C ALA A 79 -7.40 -9.64 0.22
N ALA A 80 -8.53 -10.32 0.38
CA ALA A 80 -9.66 -10.19 -0.52
C ALA A 80 -11.00 -10.28 0.22
N LEU A 81 -12.03 -9.72 -0.42
CA LEU A 81 -13.43 -9.82 -0.03
C LEU A 81 -14.26 -10.14 -1.27
N LYS A 82 -15.16 -11.10 -1.15
CA LYS A 82 -16.18 -11.39 -2.15
C LYS A 82 -17.43 -10.58 -1.83
N VAL A 83 -17.78 -9.67 -2.72
CA VAL A 83 -19.01 -8.91 -2.66
C VAL A 83 -20.09 -9.69 -3.39
N GLN A 84 -21.15 -10.02 -2.68
CA GLN A 84 -22.25 -10.80 -3.21
C GLN A 84 -23.34 -9.90 -3.82
N ASP A 85 -24.13 -10.50 -4.70
CA ASP A 85 -25.38 -9.92 -5.18
C ASP A 85 -26.53 -10.16 -4.18
N SER A 86 -27.73 -9.71 -4.54
CA SER A 86 -28.96 -9.90 -3.74
C SER A 86 -29.39 -11.37 -3.64
N GLU A 87 -28.87 -12.26 -4.48
CA GLU A 87 -29.14 -13.70 -4.49
C GLU A 87 -28.02 -14.52 -3.82
N SER A 88 -27.08 -13.84 -3.13
CA SER A 88 -25.92 -14.42 -2.45
C SER A 88 -24.92 -15.12 -3.38
N GLN A 89 -24.85 -14.69 -4.64
CA GLN A 89 -23.82 -15.13 -5.57
C GLN A 89 -22.67 -14.14 -5.56
N ASP A 90 -21.43 -14.63 -5.76
CA ASP A 90 -20.25 -13.79 -5.88
C ASP A 90 -20.34 -12.91 -7.14
N ALA A 91 -20.48 -11.60 -6.97
CA ALA A 91 -20.67 -10.65 -8.07
C ALA A 91 -19.39 -9.84 -8.36
N VAL A 92 -18.64 -9.45 -7.31
CA VAL A 92 -17.39 -8.71 -7.43
C VAL A 92 -16.37 -9.28 -6.46
N THR A 93 -15.12 -9.39 -6.89
CA THR A 93 -13.98 -9.65 -6.00
C THR A 93 -13.23 -8.35 -5.77
N ALA A 94 -13.14 -7.94 -4.52
CA ALA A 94 -12.32 -6.82 -4.05
C ALA A 94 -11.02 -7.38 -3.50
N THR A 95 -9.89 -7.07 -4.14
CA THR A 95 -8.55 -7.59 -3.77
C THR A 95 -7.65 -6.43 -3.37
N ALA A 96 -6.95 -6.56 -2.25
CA ALA A 96 -5.96 -5.57 -1.82
C ALA A 96 -4.90 -5.33 -2.91
N LYS A 97 -4.45 -4.09 -3.09
CA LYS A 97 -3.43 -3.76 -4.11
C LYS A 97 -2.12 -4.47 -3.85
N TYR A 98 -1.73 -4.59 -2.59
CA TYR A 98 -0.46 -5.18 -2.18
C TYR A 98 -0.67 -6.36 -1.26
N GLU A 99 0.30 -7.24 -1.22
CA GLU A 99 0.39 -8.36 -0.28
C GLU A 99 0.59 -7.84 1.15
N GLY A 100 0.00 -8.53 2.12
CA GLY A 100 0.22 -8.21 3.52
C GLY A 100 -1.02 -8.27 4.39
N THR A 101 -0.82 -8.04 5.67
CA THR A 101 -1.85 -8.09 6.71
C THR A 101 -2.48 -6.72 7.02
N PHE A 102 -2.14 -5.69 6.24
CA PHE A 102 -2.65 -4.34 6.45
C PHE A 102 -4.18 -4.30 6.45
N PRO A 103 -4.83 -3.74 7.48
CA PRO A 103 -6.27 -3.82 7.64
C PRO A 103 -6.98 -2.88 6.66
N ILE A 104 -7.71 -3.47 5.72
CA ILE A 104 -8.58 -2.76 4.77
C ILE A 104 -10.01 -3.23 4.98
N VAL A 105 -10.94 -2.28 5.05
CA VAL A 105 -12.37 -2.54 5.17
C VAL A 105 -13.08 -1.83 4.01
N LEU A 106 -13.95 -2.54 3.32
CA LEU A 106 -14.83 -2.03 2.27
C LEU A 106 -16.26 -1.97 2.81
N SER A 107 -16.92 -0.82 2.69
CA SER A 107 -18.35 -0.71 2.95
C SER A 107 -19.07 -0.31 1.67
N ILE A 108 -20.20 -0.95 1.36
CA ILE A 108 -21.06 -0.62 0.22
C ILE A 108 -22.48 -0.44 0.73
N LEU A 109 -22.95 0.80 0.73
CA LEU A 109 -24.27 1.17 1.26
C LEU A 109 -24.98 2.16 0.32
N PRO A 110 -26.32 2.26 0.39
CA PRO A 110 -27.05 3.32 -0.28
C PRO A 110 -26.51 4.70 0.12
N LYS A 111 -26.34 5.57 -0.86
CA LYS A 111 -25.87 6.94 -0.63
C LYS A 111 -26.91 7.71 0.16
N LEU A 112 -26.48 8.35 1.25
CA LEU A 112 -27.36 9.20 2.05
C LEU A 112 -27.82 10.40 1.22
N GLY A 113 -29.15 10.58 1.15
CA GLY A 113 -29.78 11.69 0.41
C GLY A 113 -29.89 11.48 -1.10
N ASP A 114 -29.41 10.36 -1.65
CA ASP A 114 -29.55 10.03 -3.08
C ASP A 114 -29.75 8.52 -3.27
N THR A 115 -30.98 8.08 -3.33
CA THR A 115 -31.35 6.66 -3.49
C THR A 115 -31.03 6.07 -4.86
N SER A 116 -30.69 6.90 -5.85
CA SER A 116 -30.24 6.45 -7.17
C SER A 116 -28.78 5.97 -7.17
N LYS A 117 -28.08 6.14 -6.04
CA LYS A 117 -26.65 5.81 -5.90
C LYS A 117 -26.36 4.95 -4.67
N LYS A 118 -25.28 4.17 -4.78
CA LYS A 118 -24.57 3.58 -3.65
C LYS A 118 -23.18 4.22 -3.52
N GLU A 119 -22.59 4.08 -2.35
CA GLU A 119 -21.21 4.49 -2.06
C GLU A 119 -20.40 3.29 -1.62
N ALA A 120 -19.23 3.13 -2.24
CA ALA A 120 -18.16 2.26 -1.77
C ALA A 120 -17.19 3.12 -0.95
N ASN A 121 -17.12 2.87 0.34
CA ASN A 121 -16.22 3.53 1.27
C ASN A 121 -15.10 2.56 1.65
N ILE A 122 -13.85 3.00 1.52
CA ILE A 122 -12.67 2.21 1.85
C ILE A 122 -12.02 2.82 3.08
N TYR A 123 -11.79 1.97 4.08
CA TYR A 123 -11.15 2.34 5.34
C TYR A 123 -9.84 1.58 5.51
N THR A 124 -8.87 2.23 6.15
CA THR A 124 -7.66 1.59 6.70
C THR A 124 -7.74 1.66 8.22
N GLY A 125 -7.87 0.50 8.86
CA GLY A 125 -8.31 0.45 10.24
C GLY A 125 -9.68 1.12 10.38
N THR A 126 -9.78 2.20 11.13
CA THR A 126 -11.02 2.99 11.34
C THR A 126 -11.06 4.29 10.53
N THR A 127 -10.04 4.56 9.72
CA THR A 127 -9.93 5.83 8.98
C THR A 127 -10.49 5.66 7.56
N LEU A 128 -11.50 6.44 7.20
CA LEU A 128 -12.01 6.54 5.83
C LEU A 128 -10.93 7.18 4.94
N VAL A 129 -10.51 6.47 3.89
CA VAL A 129 -9.44 6.91 2.98
C VAL A 129 -9.91 7.17 1.56
N GLU A 130 -10.96 6.48 1.09
CA GLU A 130 -11.54 6.68 -0.23
C GLU A 130 -13.06 6.50 -0.19
N THR A 131 -13.75 7.27 -1.04
CA THR A 131 -15.20 7.15 -1.28
C THR A 131 -15.46 7.21 -2.77
N PHE A 132 -16.21 6.24 -3.29
CA PHE A 132 -16.64 6.17 -4.68
C PHE A 132 -18.16 6.02 -4.75
N ALA A 133 -18.83 6.99 -5.38
CA ALA A 133 -20.24 6.86 -5.66
C ALA A 133 -20.46 6.19 -7.02
N PHE A 134 -21.43 5.31 -7.12
CA PHE A 134 -21.83 4.62 -8.34
C PHE A 134 -23.34 4.51 -8.46
N ASP A 135 -23.83 4.32 -9.69
CA ASP A 135 -25.26 4.23 -9.95
C ASP A 135 -25.82 2.91 -9.41
N ALA A 136 -26.87 3.04 -8.59
CA ALA A 136 -27.66 1.93 -8.06
C ALA A 136 -28.67 1.43 -9.11
N ASP A 137 -28.15 1.06 -10.28
CA ASP A 137 -28.92 0.46 -11.36
C ASP A 137 -29.04 -1.04 -11.12
N THR A 138 -30.23 -1.47 -10.75
CA THR A 138 -30.52 -2.87 -10.41
C THR A 138 -30.14 -3.89 -11.51
N ALA A 139 -29.91 -3.43 -12.72
CA ALA A 139 -29.46 -4.28 -13.82
C ALA A 139 -27.93 -4.45 -13.86
N ASN A 140 -27.12 -3.49 -13.36
CA ASN A 140 -25.69 -3.43 -13.63
C ASN A 140 -24.86 -2.90 -12.43
N GLU A 141 -25.31 -3.02 -11.20
CA GLU A 141 -24.57 -2.51 -10.03
C GLU A 141 -23.12 -3.04 -9.93
N PRO A 142 -22.84 -4.36 -10.15
CA PRO A 142 -21.47 -4.86 -10.10
C PRO A 142 -20.55 -4.18 -11.12
N ALA A 143 -20.99 -3.98 -12.34
CA ALA A 143 -20.22 -3.30 -13.38
C ALA A 143 -20.01 -1.81 -13.05
N ASN A 144 -21.03 -1.14 -12.49
CA ASN A 144 -20.95 0.25 -12.07
C ASN A 144 -19.96 0.44 -10.91
N LEU A 145 -19.95 -0.46 -9.92
CA LEU A 145 -18.97 -0.47 -8.83
C LEU A 145 -17.54 -0.59 -9.37
N VAL A 146 -17.26 -1.62 -10.19
CA VAL A 146 -15.92 -1.85 -10.76
C VAL A 146 -15.46 -0.62 -11.55
N LYS A 147 -16.34 -0.03 -12.37
CA LYS A 147 -16.03 1.18 -13.14
C LYS A 147 -15.73 2.38 -12.25
N ALA A 148 -16.49 2.61 -11.20
CA ALA A 148 -16.31 3.72 -10.27
C ALA A 148 -14.99 3.61 -9.50
N CYS A 149 -14.65 2.40 -9.03
CA CYS A 149 -13.50 2.13 -8.18
C CYS A 149 -12.19 1.84 -8.94
N ARG A 150 -12.16 1.93 -10.27
CA ARG A 150 -10.99 1.59 -11.12
C ARG A 150 -9.68 2.30 -10.73
N ASN A 151 -9.77 3.47 -10.09
CA ASN A 151 -8.63 4.28 -9.68
C ASN A 151 -8.37 4.20 -8.17
N SER A 152 -8.96 3.24 -7.46
CA SER A 152 -8.68 3.05 -6.04
C SER A 152 -7.18 2.77 -5.83
N LYS A 153 -6.62 3.32 -4.77
CA LYS A 153 -5.22 3.11 -4.37
C LYS A 153 -5.05 1.91 -3.44
N TYR A 154 -6.15 1.39 -2.92
CA TYR A 154 -6.15 0.34 -1.90
C TYR A 154 -6.68 -0.99 -2.41
N ILE A 155 -7.66 -0.98 -3.30
CA ILE A 155 -8.38 -2.18 -3.72
C ILE A 155 -8.47 -2.23 -5.25
N ASP A 156 -8.20 -3.39 -5.81
CA ASP A 156 -8.51 -3.75 -7.18
C ASP A 156 -9.84 -4.50 -7.20
N PHE A 157 -10.79 -4.01 -8.01
CA PHE A 157 -12.11 -4.59 -8.16
C PHE A 157 -12.22 -5.33 -9.49
N ALA A 158 -12.66 -6.57 -9.45
CA ALA A 158 -12.90 -7.39 -10.63
C ALA A 158 -14.28 -8.04 -10.56
N LEU A 159 -14.95 -8.15 -11.71
CA LEU A 159 -16.20 -8.89 -11.80
C LEU A 159 -15.94 -10.39 -11.53
N ALA A 160 -16.79 -11.01 -10.73
CA ALA A 160 -16.83 -12.46 -10.54
C ALA A 160 -17.86 -13.16 -11.45
N GLY A 161 -18.74 -12.37 -12.08
CA GLY A 161 -19.76 -12.79 -13.03
C GLY A 161 -19.85 -11.87 -14.24
N ASP A 162 -21.01 -11.78 -14.86
CA ASP A 162 -21.26 -10.97 -16.06
C ASP A 162 -21.43 -9.47 -15.79
N GLY A 163 -21.44 -9.05 -14.52
CA GLY A 163 -21.57 -7.66 -14.10
C GLY A 163 -23.00 -7.16 -14.01
N THR A 164 -23.98 -8.04 -14.15
CA THR A 164 -25.42 -7.72 -14.03
C THR A 164 -25.92 -7.94 -12.60
N GLY A 165 -27.13 -7.42 -12.32
CA GLY A 165 -27.82 -7.60 -11.06
C GLY A 165 -27.58 -6.49 -10.05
N THR A 166 -28.07 -6.72 -8.83
CA THR A 166 -28.03 -5.80 -7.70
C THR A 166 -27.07 -6.31 -6.65
N LEU A 167 -26.16 -5.46 -6.15
CA LEU A 167 -25.25 -5.83 -5.07
C LEU A 167 -25.94 -5.85 -3.71
N ALA A 168 -25.63 -6.83 -2.90
CA ALA A 168 -25.96 -6.81 -1.48
C ALA A 168 -25.22 -5.64 -0.78
N ASN A 169 -25.85 -5.10 0.26
CA ASN A 169 -25.16 -4.11 1.10
C ASN A 169 -24.02 -4.76 1.90
N VAL A 170 -22.89 -4.10 1.98
CA VAL A 170 -21.73 -4.50 2.77
C VAL A 170 -21.50 -3.47 3.86
N PRO A 171 -22.01 -3.66 5.09
CA PRO A 171 -21.66 -2.78 6.20
C PRO A 171 -20.20 -2.98 6.63
N GLU A 172 -19.58 -1.97 7.26
CA GLU A 172 -18.20 -2.02 7.73
C GLU A 172 -17.88 -3.28 8.58
N ALA A 173 -18.81 -3.68 9.43
CA ALA A 173 -18.64 -4.84 10.31
C ALA A 173 -18.41 -6.17 9.57
N SER A 174 -18.79 -6.26 8.30
CA SER A 174 -18.62 -7.45 7.46
C SER A 174 -17.73 -7.20 6.24
N GLY A 175 -17.19 -6.00 6.10
CA GLY A 175 -16.45 -5.56 4.92
C GLY A 175 -14.93 -5.71 5.01
N ALA A 176 -14.40 -6.38 6.02
CA ALA A 176 -12.95 -6.60 6.14
C ALA A 176 -12.43 -7.50 5.01
N LEU A 177 -11.39 -7.05 4.30
CA LEU A 177 -10.62 -7.92 3.42
C LEU A 177 -9.80 -8.90 4.28
N THR A 178 -9.80 -10.17 3.90
CA THR A 178 -9.19 -11.26 4.69
C THR A 178 -8.24 -12.12 3.86
N GLY A 179 -7.43 -12.96 4.51
CA GLY A 179 -6.51 -13.89 3.84
C GLY A 179 -5.22 -13.24 3.35
N GLY A 180 -4.94 -11.98 3.72
CA GLY A 180 -3.65 -11.37 3.48
C GLY A 180 -2.55 -12.00 4.34
N GLU A 181 -1.36 -12.14 3.76
CA GLU A 181 -0.17 -12.64 4.44
C GLU A 181 1.03 -11.72 4.11
N ASP A 182 1.80 -11.38 5.14
CA ASP A 182 3.00 -10.57 4.93
C ASP A 182 4.07 -11.35 4.17
N PRO A 183 4.82 -10.69 3.28
CA PRO A 183 5.97 -11.29 2.62
C PRO A 183 7.00 -11.79 3.64
N LYS A 184 7.57 -12.98 3.39
CA LYS A 184 8.67 -13.50 4.21
C LYS A 184 9.97 -12.89 3.74
N VAL A 185 10.75 -12.37 4.68
CA VAL A 185 12.04 -11.72 4.43
C VAL A 185 13.17 -12.73 4.67
N THR A 186 14.15 -12.74 3.77
CA THR A 186 15.36 -13.52 3.83
C THR A 186 16.59 -12.62 3.66
N ASN A 187 17.79 -13.13 3.97
CA ASN A 187 19.04 -12.39 3.75
C ASN A 187 19.26 -12.02 2.28
N GLU A 188 18.80 -12.86 1.34
CA GLU A 188 18.85 -12.57 -0.10
C GLU A 188 18.03 -11.34 -0.48
N ASP A 189 16.92 -11.06 0.21
CA ASP A 189 16.10 -9.90 -0.08
C ASP A 189 16.79 -8.58 0.29
N TYR A 190 17.66 -8.57 1.31
CA TYR A 190 18.53 -7.44 1.60
C TYR A 190 19.56 -7.21 0.49
N SER A 191 20.18 -8.29 -0.04
CA SER A 191 21.11 -8.18 -1.18
C SER A 191 20.41 -7.58 -2.40
N LYS A 192 19.20 -8.03 -2.72
CA LYS A 192 18.39 -7.46 -3.80
C LYS A 192 18.05 -5.97 -3.57
N ALA A 193 17.78 -5.60 -2.32
CA ALA A 193 17.52 -4.19 -1.99
C ALA A 193 18.75 -3.31 -2.23
N PHE A 194 19.95 -3.78 -1.84
CA PHE A 194 21.20 -3.06 -2.10
C PHE A 194 21.48 -2.91 -3.59
N GLU A 195 21.33 -3.98 -4.38
CA GLU A 195 21.44 -3.92 -5.83
C GLU A 195 20.43 -2.93 -6.44
N ALA A 196 19.18 -2.92 -5.93
CA ALA A 196 18.17 -1.99 -6.40
C ALA A 196 18.49 -0.52 -6.07
N PHE A 197 19.23 -0.25 -4.99
CA PHE A 197 19.66 1.11 -4.65
C PHE A 197 20.85 1.61 -5.46
N GLU A 198 21.66 0.77 -6.08
CA GLU A 198 22.86 1.17 -6.83
C GLU A 198 22.65 2.29 -7.86
N PRO A 199 21.54 2.34 -8.62
CA PRO A 199 21.31 3.40 -9.59
C PRO A 199 20.97 4.77 -8.97
N PHE A 200 20.71 4.82 -7.65
CA PHE A 200 20.24 6.03 -6.97
C PHE A 200 21.38 6.68 -6.18
N TYR A 201 21.42 8.01 -6.19
CA TYR A 201 22.33 8.74 -5.33
C TYR A 201 21.77 8.86 -3.92
N TYR A 202 22.54 8.51 -2.91
CA TYR A 202 22.23 8.71 -1.49
C TYR A 202 23.49 8.97 -0.68
N ASN A 203 23.36 9.70 0.44
CA ASN A 203 24.44 10.02 1.36
C ASN A 203 24.65 8.98 2.42
N CYS A 204 23.58 8.29 2.82
CA CYS A 204 23.60 7.22 3.82
C CYS A 204 22.65 6.10 3.46
N ILE A 205 22.99 4.90 3.92
CA ILE A 205 22.12 3.74 3.94
C ILE A 205 22.05 3.23 5.37
N ALA A 206 20.86 2.87 5.83
CA ALA A 206 20.66 2.25 7.13
C ALA A 206 20.01 0.88 6.97
N LEU A 207 20.22 0.07 7.99
CA LEU A 207 19.56 -1.21 8.18
C LEU A 207 18.92 -1.17 9.56
N ASP A 208 17.65 -1.53 9.63
CA ASP A 208 16.96 -1.81 10.89
C ASP A 208 16.83 -3.32 11.03
N ILE A 209 17.82 -3.93 11.68
CA ILE A 209 17.92 -5.36 11.88
C ILE A 209 17.95 -5.60 13.37
N ASP A 210 16.90 -6.24 13.86
CA ASP A 210 16.66 -6.46 15.28
C ASP A 210 17.47 -7.63 15.86
N ASP A 211 18.11 -8.46 15.02
CA ASP A 211 18.85 -9.63 15.46
C ASP A 211 20.28 -9.67 14.87
N GLY A 212 21.26 -9.48 15.75
CA GLY A 212 22.66 -9.63 15.40
C GLY A 212 23.11 -11.07 15.06
N GLU A 213 22.22 -12.06 15.11
CA GLU A 213 22.53 -13.44 14.77
C GLU A 213 22.23 -13.81 13.31
N ASP A 214 21.37 -13.06 12.61
CA ASP A 214 20.95 -13.41 11.24
C ASP A 214 21.74 -12.71 10.12
N LEU A 215 22.67 -11.83 10.43
CA LEU A 215 23.54 -11.19 9.46
C LEU A 215 24.92 -11.88 9.36
N ALA A 216 24.93 -13.12 9.01
CA ALA A 216 26.10 -13.67 8.33
C ALA A 216 26.06 -13.22 6.85
N LEU A 217 26.46 -11.98 6.61
CA LEU A 217 26.83 -11.53 5.27
C LEU A 217 28.13 -12.26 4.91
N SER A 218 27.99 -13.37 4.19
CA SER A 218 29.12 -14.08 3.57
C SER A 218 29.44 -13.46 2.22
#